data_507fa0507260768ee3f5d84800cfd087
#
_entry.id   507fa0507260768ee3f5d84800cfd087
#
_cell.length_a   1.000
_cell.length_b   1.000
_cell.length_c   1.000
_cell.angle_alpha   90.00
_cell.angle_beta   90.00
_cell.angle_gamma   90.00
#
_symmetry.space_group_name_H-M   'P 1'
#
loop_
_entity.id
_entity.type
_entity.pdbx_description
1 polymer ?
#
loop_
_entity_poly.entity_id
_entity_poly.type
_entity_poly.pdbx_seq_one_letter_code
_entity_poly.pdbx_strand_id
1 'polypeptide(L)'
;EQIDIGGPTLLRAAAKNFQNVIILSNPEQIRLFSNQISKTNSVSLNTRKKLAGEAFKTTAYYESVIDNWFNKGDHDFLNCNSSLPMKRIRNLRYGENPHQKASLYKYGSNEINQISGKEISYNNIVDLDVAINLAHEFEKPSCVIVKHGNPCGVSTNEKQKNAFLNALESDPISAFGGIIAFNK
;
A
#
# COMPACT_ATOMS: atom_id res chain seq x y z
N GLU A 1 -17.19 11.94 -17.83
CA GLU A 1 -16.75 12.43 -19.17
C GLU A 1 -15.21 12.57 -19.30
N GLN A 2 -14.46 12.62 -18.19
CA GLN A 2 -13.01 12.83 -18.22
C GLN A 2 -12.19 11.52 -18.28
N ILE A 3 -12.84 10.37 -18.47
CA ILE A 3 -12.13 9.09 -18.62
C ILE A 3 -11.37 9.13 -19.96
N ASP A 4 -10.04 8.94 -19.88
CA ASP A 4 -9.19 8.88 -21.06
C ASP A 4 -9.29 7.50 -21.73
N ILE A 5 -9.67 7.49 -23.00
CA ILE A 5 -9.75 6.28 -23.83
C ILE A 5 -8.52 6.19 -24.75
N GLY A 6 -8.14 7.29 -25.36
CA GLY A 6 -7.09 7.32 -26.39
C GLY A 6 -5.71 6.97 -25.85
N GLY A 7 -5.31 7.56 -24.72
CA GLY A 7 -4.02 7.31 -24.09
C GLY A 7 -3.81 5.84 -23.71
N PRO A 8 -4.70 5.23 -22.91
CA PRO A 8 -4.64 3.80 -22.60
C PRO A 8 -4.63 2.90 -23.83
N THR A 9 -5.43 3.23 -24.86
CA THR A 9 -5.47 2.47 -26.12
C THR A 9 -4.11 2.50 -26.83
N LEU A 10 -3.49 3.66 -26.95
CA LEU A 10 -2.16 3.82 -27.56
C LEU A 10 -1.07 3.11 -26.78
N LEU A 11 -1.09 3.21 -25.44
CA LEU A 11 -0.16 2.49 -24.56
C LEU A 11 -0.24 0.98 -24.77
N ARG A 12 -1.45 0.43 -24.81
CA ARG A 12 -1.69 -1.01 -25.01
C ARG A 12 -1.27 -1.47 -26.41
N ALA A 13 -1.58 -0.70 -27.45
CA ALA A 13 -1.18 -1.01 -28.81
C ALA A 13 0.35 -1.05 -28.97
N ALA A 14 1.03 -0.05 -28.44
CA ALA A 14 2.49 0.02 -28.46
C ALA A 14 3.13 -1.11 -27.62
N ALA A 15 2.61 -1.37 -26.41
CA ALA A 15 3.08 -2.45 -25.55
C ALA A 15 2.92 -3.83 -26.20
N LYS A 16 1.81 -4.09 -26.90
CA LYS A 16 1.60 -5.32 -27.67
C LYS A 16 2.69 -5.52 -28.71
N ASN A 17 3.15 -4.44 -29.36
CA ASN A 17 4.19 -4.47 -30.39
C ASN A 17 5.60 -4.20 -29.85
N PHE A 18 5.91 -4.64 -28.62
CA PHE A 18 7.20 -4.39 -27.96
C PHE A 18 8.41 -4.91 -28.72
N GLN A 19 8.23 -5.85 -29.64
CA GLN A 19 9.31 -6.34 -30.50
C GLN A 19 9.89 -5.22 -31.38
N ASN A 20 9.04 -4.29 -31.82
CA ASN A 20 9.42 -3.21 -32.74
C ASN A 20 9.29 -1.82 -32.11
N VAL A 21 8.56 -1.67 -31.00
CA VAL A 21 8.23 -0.39 -30.38
C VAL A 21 8.79 -0.30 -28.95
N ILE A 22 9.35 0.84 -28.63
CA ILE A 22 9.70 1.22 -27.24
C ILE A 22 8.52 2.02 -26.72
N ILE A 23 7.88 1.54 -25.63
CA ILE A 23 6.80 2.24 -24.97
C ILE A 23 7.26 2.77 -23.62
N LEU A 24 7.03 4.05 -23.35
CA LEU A 24 7.28 4.71 -22.09
C LEU A 24 5.96 5.17 -21.49
N SER A 25 5.60 4.67 -20.33
CA SER A 25 4.30 4.88 -19.70
C SER A 25 4.31 5.89 -18.55
N ASN A 26 5.50 6.46 -18.21
CA ASN A 26 5.60 7.49 -17.20
C ASN A 26 6.80 8.45 -17.47
N PRO A 27 6.77 9.69 -16.92
CA PRO A 27 7.79 10.71 -17.15
C PRO A 27 9.21 10.31 -16.70
N GLU A 28 9.35 9.49 -15.66
CA GLU A 28 10.66 9.03 -15.18
C GLU A 28 11.35 8.15 -16.22
N GLN A 29 10.58 7.26 -16.86
CA GLN A 29 11.10 6.44 -17.95
C GLN A 29 11.59 7.31 -19.12
N ILE A 30 10.88 8.38 -19.47
CA ILE A 30 11.30 9.30 -20.55
C ILE A 30 12.67 9.88 -20.22
N ARG A 31 12.88 10.37 -18.99
CA ARG A 31 14.16 10.98 -18.57
C ARG A 31 15.32 9.97 -18.54
N LEU A 32 15.08 8.75 -18.05
CA LEU A 32 16.10 7.71 -18.03
C LEU A 32 16.47 7.24 -19.44
N PHE A 33 15.47 7.08 -20.31
CA PHE A 33 15.66 6.58 -21.67
C PHE A 33 16.27 7.62 -22.62
N SER A 34 15.95 8.90 -22.49
CA SER A 34 16.58 9.94 -23.32
C SER A 34 18.09 9.90 -23.21
N ASN A 35 18.61 9.68 -22.00
CA ASN A 35 20.05 9.56 -21.73
C ASN A 35 20.65 8.24 -22.25
N GLN A 36 19.89 7.18 -22.32
CA GLN A 36 20.37 5.87 -22.82
C GLN A 36 20.37 5.81 -24.34
N ILE A 37 19.29 6.27 -24.97
CA ILE A 37 19.13 6.26 -26.44
C ILE A 37 20.19 7.17 -27.08
N SER A 38 20.48 8.34 -26.51
CA SER A 38 21.52 9.24 -27.03
C SER A 38 22.94 8.62 -27.00
N LYS A 39 23.18 7.62 -26.14
CA LYS A 39 24.48 6.97 -26.01
C LYS A 39 24.62 5.68 -26.86
N THR A 40 23.58 4.90 -26.99
CA THR A 40 23.65 3.55 -27.59
C THR A 40 22.86 3.39 -28.88
N ASN A 41 21.99 4.34 -29.21
CA ASN A 41 21.07 4.33 -30.36
C ASN A 41 20.25 3.03 -30.53
N SER A 42 20.21 2.20 -29.47
CA SER A 42 19.46 0.93 -29.47
C SER A 42 18.96 0.55 -28.08
N VAL A 43 17.86 -0.19 -28.04
CA VAL A 43 17.27 -0.74 -26.80
C VAL A 43 17.05 -2.22 -26.96
N SER A 44 17.56 -3.01 -26.02
CA SER A 44 17.45 -4.46 -26.06
C SER A 44 15.99 -4.94 -26.04
N LEU A 45 15.72 -6.08 -26.65
CA LEU A 45 14.38 -6.70 -26.64
C LEU A 45 13.90 -6.97 -25.21
N ASN A 46 14.78 -7.39 -24.32
CA ASN A 46 14.43 -7.62 -22.92
C ASN A 46 13.98 -6.33 -22.22
N THR A 47 14.64 -5.22 -22.50
CA THR A 47 14.26 -3.90 -21.98
C THR A 47 12.89 -3.48 -22.54
N ARG A 48 12.66 -3.64 -23.84
CA ARG A 48 11.35 -3.34 -24.47
C ARG A 48 10.23 -4.18 -23.85
N LYS A 49 10.48 -5.48 -23.61
CA LYS A 49 9.52 -6.38 -22.95
C LYS A 49 9.19 -5.93 -21.50
N LYS A 50 10.19 -5.47 -20.74
CA LYS A 50 9.97 -4.92 -19.40
C LYS A 50 9.12 -3.66 -19.44
N LEU A 51 9.43 -2.74 -20.34
CA LEU A 51 8.65 -1.50 -20.52
C LEU A 51 7.21 -1.76 -20.93
N ALA A 52 6.99 -2.72 -21.83
CA ALA A 52 5.64 -3.16 -22.20
C ALA A 52 4.87 -3.71 -21.00
N GLY A 53 5.53 -4.50 -20.12
CA GLY A 53 4.95 -4.96 -18.88
C GLY A 53 4.55 -3.81 -17.94
N GLU A 54 5.39 -2.76 -17.84
CA GLU A 54 5.05 -1.57 -17.02
C GLU A 54 3.88 -0.77 -17.65
N ALA A 55 3.80 -0.66 -18.97
CA ALA A 55 2.68 -0.02 -19.64
C ALA A 55 1.36 -0.77 -19.39
N PHE A 56 1.35 -2.10 -19.45
CA PHE A 56 0.17 -2.89 -19.10
C PHE A 56 -0.21 -2.78 -17.63
N LYS A 57 0.75 -2.69 -16.70
CA LYS A 57 0.44 -2.41 -15.29
C LYS A 57 -0.21 -1.03 -15.10
N THR A 58 0.26 -0.02 -15.82
CA THR A 58 -0.29 1.34 -15.77
C THR A 58 -1.74 1.35 -16.23
N THR A 59 -2.04 0.71 -17.38
CA THR A 59 -3.41 0.64 -17.87
C THR A 59 -4.31 -0.23 -17.01
N ALA A 60 -3.82 -1.36 -16.49
CA ALA A 60 -4.59 -2.21 -15.57
C ALA A 60 -4.96 -1.47 -14.27
N TYR A 61 -4.03 -0.69 -13.71
CA TYR A 61 -4.32 0.15 -12.55
C TYR A 61 -5.37 1.21 -12.88
N TYR A 62 -5.25 1.86 -14.03
CA TYR A 62 -6.20 2.87 -14.48
C TYR A 62 -7.62 2.30 -14.63
N GLU A 63 -7.76 1.15 -15.31
CA GLU A 63 -9.05 0.45 -15.44
C GLU A 63 -9.62 0.03 -14.08
N SER A 64 -8.78 -0.42 -13.16
CA SER A 64 -9.21 -0.77 -11.80
C SER A 64 -9.76 0.43 -11.03
N VAL A 65 -9.17 1.63 -11.22
CA VAL A 65 -9.69 2.87 -10.60
C VAL A 65 -11.05 3.23 -11.19
N ILE A 66 -11.22 3.08 -12.49
CA ILE A 66 -12.51 3.34 -13.19
C ILE A 66 -13.56 2.34 -12.71
N ASP A 67 -13.25 1.05 -12.68
CA ASP A 67 -14.14 -0.01 -12.18
C ASP A 67 -14.63 0.29 -10.77
N ASN A 68 -13.70 0.60 -9.86
CA ASN A 68 -14.05 0.93 -8.48
C ASN A 68 -14.86 2.23 -8.35
N TRP A 69 -14.69 3.18 -9.26
CA TRP A 69 -15.50 4.41 -9.28
C TRP A 69 -16.93 4.14 -9.71
N PHE A 70 -17.15 3.31 -10.74
CA PHE A 70 -18.50 2.96 -11.20
C PHE A 70 -19.26 2.10 -10.20
N ASN A 71 -18.56 1.20 -9.50
CA ASN A 71 -19.14 0.26 -8.54
C ASN A 71 -19.08 0.77 -7.09
N LYS A 72 -18.81 2.07 -6.89
CA LYS A 72 -18.75 2.68 -5.56
C LYS A 72 -20.12 2.63 -4.87
N GLY A 73 -20.21 1.85 -3.79
CA GLY A 73 -21.45 1.63 -3.04
C GLY A 73 -22.17 0.32 -3.40
N ASP A 74 -21.76 -0.36 -4.45
CA ASP A 74 -22.16 -1.74 -4.70
C ASP A 74 -21.23 -2.67 -3.90
N HIS A 75 -21.75 -3.20 -2.80
CA HIS A 75 -21.01 -4.11 -1.90
C HIS A 75 -21.28 -5.59 -2.25
N ASP A 76 -21.72 -5.89 -3.46
CA ASP A 76 -21.87 -7.25 -3.90
C ASP A 76 -20.50 -7.89 -4.23
N PHE A 77 -19.82 -8.33 -3.16
CA PHE A 77 -18.56 -9.07 -3.26
C PHE A 77 -18.70 -10.46 -3.90
N LEU A 78 -19.91 -10.84 -4.34
CA LEU A 78 -20.18 -12.10 -5.02
C LEU A 78 -20.02 -12.01 -6.54
N ASN A 79 -19.61 -10.84 -7.06
CA ASN A 79 -19.28 -10.69 -8.47
C ASN A 79 -18.16 -11.64 -8.89
N CYS A 80 -18.30 -12.27 -10.07
CA CYS A 80 -17.33 -13.22 -10.59
C CYS A 80 -15.93 -12.64 -10.80
N ASN A 81 -15.83 -11.32 -11.06
CA ASN A 81 -14.60 -10.60 -11.27
C ASN A 81 -14.58 -9.33 -10.41
N SER A 82 -13.47 -9.07 -9.75
CA SER A 82 -13.23 -7.83 -9.02
C SER A 82 -11.85 -7.30 -9.33
N SER A 83 -11.67 -5.98 -9.26
CA SER A 83 -10.38 -5.32 -9.44
C SER A 83 -10.06 -4.44 -8.24
N LEU A 84 -8.79 -4.43 -7.80
CA LEU A 84 -8.32 -3.62 -6.69
C LEU A 84 -7.18 -2.71 -7.16
N PRO A 85 -7.39 -1.37 -7.21
CA PRO A 85 -6.35 -0.41 -7.57
C PRO A 85 -5.37 -0.23 -6.42
N MET A 86 -4.43 -1.15 -6.29
CA MET A 86 -3.41 -1.10 -5.25
C MET A 86 -2.13 -0.45 -5.76
N LYS A 87 -1.63 0.55 -5.03
CA LYS A 87 -0.36 1.21 -5.31
C LYS A 87 0.66 0.87 -4.22
N ARG A 88 1.84 0.38 -4.62
CA ARG A 88 2.92 0.11 -3.65
C ARG A 88 3.40 1.43 -3.02
N ILE A 89 3.38 1.48 -1.69
CA ILE A 89 3.88 2.60 -0.90
C ILE A 89 5.39 2.43 -0.66
N ARG A 90 5.78 1.26 -0.12
CA ARG A 90 7.17 0.96 0.24
C ARG A 90 7.44 -0.54 0.31
N ASN A 91 8.70 -0.92 0.30
CA ASN A 91 9.12 -2.24 0.75
C ASN A 91 9.14 -2.25 2.28
N LEU A 92 8.82 -3.39 2.86
CA LEU A 92 8.98 -3.63 4.29
C LEU A 92 10.37 -4.21 4.56
N ARG A 93 10.83 -4.08 5.80
CA ARG A 93 12.15 -4.59 6.23
C ARG A 93 12.27 -6.10 5.97
N TYR A 94 11.21 -6.86 6.25
CA TYR A 94 11.04 -8.28 5.94
C TYR A 94 9.54 -8.64 6.00
N GLY A 95 9.17 -9.85 5.58
CA GLY A 95 7.81 -10.38 5.66
C GLY A 95 7.47 -10.90 7.06
N GLU A 96 6.67 -11.95 7.14
CA GLU A 96 6.35 -12.62 8.40
C GLU A 96 7.63 -13.19 9.05
N ASN A 97 8.51 -13.75 8.24
CA ASN A 97 9.82 -14.25 8.66
C ASN A 97 10.96 -13.42 8.05
N PRO A 98 12.14 -13.35 8.72
CA PRO A 98 13.26 -12.49 8.30
C PRO A 98 13.79 -12.72 6.89
N HIS A 99 13.67 -13.91 6.34
CA HIS A 99 14.12 -14.25 4.98
C HIS A 99 13.11 -13.90 3.88
N GLN A 100 11.87 -13.54 4.25
CA GLN A 100 10.81 -13.21 3.30
C GLN A 100 10.86 -11.72 2.91
N LYS A 101 10.59 -11.45 1.63
CA LYS A 101 10.38 -10.08 1.14
C LYS A 101 8.90 -9.72 1.24
N ALA A 102 8.62 -8.48 1.64
CA ALA A 102 7.28 -7.94 1.69
C ALA A 102 7.23 -6.50 1.20
N SER A 103 6.06 -6.08 0.75
CA SER A 103 5.79 -4.71 0.34
C SER A 103 4.43 -4.27 0.86
N LEU A 104 4.34 -3.00 1.25
CA LEU A 104 3.10 -2.38 1.66
C LEU A 104 2.44 -1.71 0.47
N TYR A 105 1.17 -2.03 0.25
CA TYR A 105 0.34 -1.42 -0.79
C TYR A 105 -0.78 -0.60 -0.15
N LYS A 106 -1.14 0.48 -0.80
CA LYS A 106 -2.27 1.34 -0.44
C LYS A 106 -3.45 1.02 -1.35
N TYR A 107 -4.62 0.89 -0.75
CA TYR A 107 -5.91 0.84 -1.39
C TYR A 107 -6.78 2.00 -0.86
N GLY A 108 -7.36 2.78 -1.75
CA GLY A 108 -8.16 3.94 -1.35
C GLY A 108 -7.33 5.14 -0.85
N SER A 109 -7.96 5.99 -0.04
CA SER A 109 -7.40 7.27 0.42
C SER A 109 -6.66 7.20 1.76
N ASN A 110 -6.87 6.14 2.54
CA ASN A 110 -6.28 6.04 3.87
C ASN A 110 -4.75 5.87 3.77
N GLU A 111 -4.02 6.73 4.47
CA GLU A 111 -2.58 6.72 4.48
C GLU A 111 -2.07 6.78 5.93
N ILE A 112 -1.24 5.80 6.28
CA ILE A 112 -0.51 5.81 7.55
C ILE A 112 0.86 6.44 7.29
N ASN A 113 1.11 7.60 7.90
CA ASN A 113 2.36 8.33 7.76
C ASN A 113 3.31 7.99 8.90
N GLN A 114 4.45 7.41 8.56
CA GLN A 114 5.53 7.22 9.53
C GLN A 114 6.29 8.52 9.73
N ILE A 115 6.23 9.08 10.94
CA ILE A 115 6.88 10.35 11.29
C ILE A 115 8.37 10.14 11.60
N SER A 116 8.70 9.02 12.27
CA SER A 116 10.09 8.73 12.69
C SER A 116 10.32 7.24 12.92
N GLY A 117 11.57 6.86 13.18
CA GLY A 117 11.96 5.51 13.57
C GLY A 117 12.45 4.64 12.41
N LYS A 118 12.69 3.36 12.72
CA LYS A 118 13.18 2.35 11.77
C LYS A 118 12.10 1.93 10.77
N GLU A 119 12.50 1.38 9.63
CA GLU A 119 11.57 0.76 8.69
C GLU A 119 10.70 -0.30 9.38
N ILE A 120 9.40 -0.25 9.08
CA ILE A 120 8.39 -1.12 9.69
C ILE A 120 8.48 -2.51 9.06
N SER A 121 8.33 -3.56 9.86
CA SER A 121 8.21 -4.94 9.40
C SER A 121 6.75 -5.34 9.14
N TYR A 122 6.53 -6.48 8.50
CA TYR A 122 5.20 -7.05 8.31
C TYR A 122 4.46 -7.23 9.64
N ASN A 123 5.10 -7.82 10.65
CA ASN A 123 4.49 -8.05 11.96
C ASN A 123 4.09 -6.74 12.64
N ASN A 124 4.90 -5.67 12.49
CA ASN A 124 4.51 -4.37 13.03
C ASN A 124 3.28 -3.79 12.31
N ILE A 125 3.11 -4.03 11.00
CA ILE A 125 1.90 -3.59 10.28
C ILE A 125 0.67 -4.35 10.76
N VAL A 126 0.77 -5.65 11.01
CA VAL A 126 -0.34 -6.47 11.56
C VAL A 126 -0.73 -5.97 12.95
N ASP A 127 0.25 -5.77 13.84
CA ASP A 127 0.00 -5.26 15.18
C ASP A 127 -0.60 -3.83 15.14
N LEU A 128 -0.12 -2.98 14.22
CA LEU A 128 -0.60 -1.61 14.03
C LEU A 128 -2.06 -1.58 13.55
N ASP A 129 -2.43 -2.44 12.60
CA ASP A 129 -3.80 -2.54 12.09
C ASP A 129 -4.78 -2.91 13.21
N VAL A 130 -4.45 -3.94 13.99
CA VAL A 130 -5.26 -4.35 15.15
C VAL A 130 -5.35 -3.22 16.18
N ALA A 131 -4.23 -2.57 16.50
CA ALA A 131 -4.18 -1.53 17.52
C ALA A 131 -5.00 -0.30 17.14
N ILE A 132 -4.90 0.16 15.88
CA ILE A 132 -5.64 1.32 15.37
C ILE A 132 -7.14 1.01 15.33
N ASN A 133 -7.53 -0.11 14.72
CA ASN A 133 -8.94 -0.46 14.58
C ASN A 133 -9.60 -0.57 15.96
N LEU A 134 -8.97 -1.27 16.90
CA LEU A 134 -9.51 -1.41 18.25
C LEU A 134 -9.55 -0.07 19.02
N ALA A 135 -8.55 0.81 18.85
CA ALA A 135 -8.56 2.11 19.50
C ALA A 135 -9.73 3.00 19.01
N HIS A 136 -10.12 2.89 17.74
CA HIS A 136 -11.24 3.66 17.18
C HIS A 136 -12.63 3.15 17.55
N GLU A 137 -12.77 1.95 18.13
CA GLU A 137 -14.03 1.45 18.67
C GLU A 137 -14.53 2.23 19.90
N PHE A 138 -13.67 3.05 20.51
CA PHE A 138 -13.98 3.78 21.74
C PHE A 138 -14.22 5.27 21.48
N GLU A 139 -15.30 5.82 22.02
CA GLU A 139 -15.59 7.26 21.96
C GLU A 139 -14.72 8.08 22.91
N LYS A 140 -14.41 7.53 24.10
CA LYS A 140 -13.53 8.15 25.11
C LYS A 140 -12.08 8.01 24.72
N PRO A 141 -11.18 8.89 25.23
CA PRO A 141 -9.75 8.70 25.05
C PRO A 141 -9.35 7.28 25.46
N SER A 142 -8.76 6.54 24.53
CA SER A 142 -8.41 5.13 24.69
C SER A 142 -6.93 4.90 24.47
N CYS A 143 -6.41 3.86 25.12
CA CYS A 143 -5.10 3.28 24.86
C CYS A 143 -5.26 1.78 24.61
N VAL A 144 -4.68 1.32 23.51
CA VAL A 144 -4.63 -0.10 23.14
C VAL A 144 -3.17 -0.49 22.95
N ILE A 145 -2.77 -1.58 23.61
CA ILE A 145 -1.43 -2.17 23.49
C ILE A 145 -1.57 -3.54 22.85
N VAL A 146 -0.90 -3.73 21.71
CA VAL A 146 -1.01 -4.96 20.90
C VAL A 146 0.37 -5.58 20.73
N LYS A 147 0.43 -6.91 20.83
CA LYS A 147 1.61 -7.70 20.53
C LYS A 147 1.22 -9.03 19.90
N HIS A 148 1.90 -9.39 18.80
CA HIS A 148 1.62 -10.62 18.04
C HIS A 148 0.15 -10.74 17.58
N GLY A 149 -0.43 -9.62 17.12
CA GLY A 149 -1.81 -9.56 16.63
C GLY A 149 -2.89 -9.62 17.73
N ASN A 150 -2.50 -9.59 19.03
CA ASN A 150 -3.45 -9.66 20.13
C ASN A 150 -3.30 -8.48 21.10
N PRO A 151 -4.41 -7.89 21.58
CA PRO A 151 -4.34 -6.87 22.61
C PRO A 151 -3.92 -7.50 23.94
N CYS A 152 -2.89 -6.93 24.56
CA CYS A 152 -2.44 -7.28 25.92
C CYS A 152 -2.81 -6.21 26.96
N GLY A 153 -3.28 -5.04 26.52
CA GLY A 153 -3.79 -4.00 27.40
C GLY A 153 -4.73 -3.06 26.66
N VAL A 154 -5.92 -2.84 27.21
CA VAL A 154 -6.92 -1.91 26.67
C VAL A 154 -7.56 -1.14 27.82
N SER A 155 -7.62 0.19 27.68
CA SER A 155 -8.30 1.02 28.67
C SER A 155 -8.82 2.31 28.06
N THR A 156 -9.90 2.83 28.64
CA THR A 156 -10.44 4.15 28.37
C THR A 156 -10.43 4.98 29.64
N ASN A 157 -10.11 6.28 29.52
CA ASN A 157 -10.19 7.22 30.62
C ASN A 157 -10.36 8.64 30.08
N GLU A 158 -10.92 9.56 30.84
CA GLU A 158 -11.05 10.96 30.46
C GLU A 158 -9.68 11.64 30.21
N LYS A 159 -8.64 11.13 30.88
CA LYS A 159 -7.25 11.58 30.69
C LYS A 159 -6.46 10.50 29.95
N GLN A 160 -5.93 10.84 28.77
CA GLN A 160 -5.13 9.92 27.93
C GLN A 160 -4.00 9.23 28.72
N LYS A 161 -3.30 9.97 29.60
CA LYS A 161 -2.24 9.40 30.46
C LYS A 161 -2.76 8.27 31.33
N ASN A 162 -3.95 8.40 31.90
CA ASN A 162 -4.53 7.37 32.78
C ASN A 162 -4.99 6.16 31.93
N ALA A 163 -5.54 6.39 30.74
CA ALA A 163 -5.85 5.30 29.81
C ALA A 163 -4.59 4.46 29.50
N PHE A 164 -3.46 5.12 29.24
CA PHE A 164 -2.19 4.43 29.01
C PHE A 164 -1.71 3.64 30.23
N LEU A 165 -1.71 4.26 31.43
CA LEU A 165 -1.24 3.59 32.64
C LEU A 165 -2.09 2.37 33.01
N ASN A 166 -3.41 2.48 32.90
CA ASN A 166 -4.33 1.37 33.13
C ASN A 166 -4.16 0.23 32.09
N ALA A 167 -4.00 0.59 30.81
CA ALA A 167 -3.73 -0.41 29.76
C ALA A 167 -2.40 -1.14 30.01
N LEU A 168 -1.36 -0.41 30.41
CA LEU A 168 -0.05 -0.99 30.71
C LEU A 168 -0.10 -1.91 31.94
N GLU A 169 -0.89 -1.55 32.95
CA GLU A 169 -1.05 -2.35 34.19
C GLU A 169 -1.72 -3.70 33.96
N SER A 170 -2.49 -3.84 32.83
CA SER A 170 -3.15 -5.10 32.48
C SER A 170 -2.16 -6.24 32.26
N ASP A 171 -1.08 -6.00 31.53
CA ASP A 171 0.02 -6.96 31.31
C ASP A 171 1.32 -6.22 30.96
N PRO A 172 2.06 -5.74 31.96
CA PRO A 172 3.29 -4.96 31.71
C PRO A 172 4.40 -5.76 31.04
N ILE A 173 4.40 -7.08 31.21
CA ILE A 173 5.44 -7.95 30.65
C ILE A 173 5.22 -8.09 29.14
N SER A 174 4.00 -8.40 28.73
CA SER A 174 3.67 -8.54 27.31
C SER A 174 3.68 -7.20 26.56
N ALA A 175 3.40 -6.10 27.25
CA ALA A 175 3.42 -4.75 26.66
C ALA A 175 4.82 -4.33 26.17
N PHE A 176 5.89 -4.90 26.71
CA PHE A 176 7.24 -4.58 26.29
C PHE A 176 7.50 -4.99 24.83
N GLY A 177 7.83 -4.00 24.00
CA GLY A 177 8.03 -4.19 22.55
C GLY A 177 6.75 -4.35 21.73
N GLY A 178 5.58 -4.12 22.30
CA GLY A 178 4.31 -4.04 21.62
C GLY A 178 4.08 -2.71 20.89
N ILE A 179 3.00 -2.64 20.12
CA ILE A 179 2.50 -1.43 19.46
C ILE A 179 1.45 -0.78 20.35
N ILE A 180 1.55 0.53 20.54
CA ILE A 180 0.60 1.29 21.35
C ILE A 180 -0.16 2.24 20.42
N ALA A 181 -1.49 2.20 20.47
CA ALA A 181 -2.37 3.12 19.74
C ALA A 181 -3.22 3.95 20.70
N PHE A 182 -3.49 5.17 20.28
CA PHE A 182 -4.39 6.11 20.92
C PHE A 182 -5.39 6.63 19.87
N ASN A 183 -6.65 6.88 20.25
CA ASN A 183 -7.66 7.43 19.36
C ASN A 183 -7.77 8.96 19.41
N LYS A 184 -7.17 9.61 20.42
CA LYS A 184 -7.20 11.08 20.61
C LYS A 184 -5.86 11.58 21.13
#